data_d064021aa310719f88aff63d4afd2f1f
#
_entry.id   d064021aa310719f88aff63d4afd2f1f
#
_cell.length_a   1.000
_cell.length_b   1.000
_cell.length_c   1.000
_cell.angle_alpha   90.00
_cell.angle_beta   90.00
_cell.angle_gamma   90.00
#
_symmetry.space_group_name_H-M   'P 1'
#
loop_
_entity.id
_entity.type
_entity.pdbx_description
1 polymer ?
#
loop_
_entity_poly.entity_id
_entity_poly.type
_entity_poly.pdbx_seq_one_letter_code
_entity_poly.pdbx_strand_id
1 'polypeptide(L)'
;MESLRAHRLLALVRGKDPAAALRTVTTLAEEGIAAVEVSLTTTDALTVIERARAELGPDALIGAGTVRTPADAARAVDAGASCLVTPAVVDGLAGIGVPVLMGALTPTEIERALALGGAAIKLFPASLGGPDYLSALRSPFPDGRFVHVDIVPAPGSPCSPRTAGPSGSTAVRTARACRGMT
;
A
#
# COMPACT_ATOMS: atom_id res chain seq x y z
N MET A 1 -2.26 4.93 12.48
CA MET A 1 -1.06 5.57 11.86
C MET A 1 0.23 5.33 12.65
N GLU A 2 0.22 5.41 13.96
CA GLU A 2 1.42 5.13 14.80
C GLU A 2 2.00 3.75 14.50
N SER A 3 1.16 2.73 14.45
CA SER A 3 1.55 1.34 14.16
C SER A 3 2.22 1.20 12.78
N LEU A 4 1.68 1.81 11.72
CA LEU A 4 2.32 1.80 10.39
C LEU A 4 3.69 2.50 10.37
N ARG A 5 3.86 3.55 11.19
CA ARG A 5 5.15 4.27 11.32
C ARG A 5 6.22 3.43 12.02
N ALA A 6 5.83 2.62 12.99
CA ALA A 6 6.75 1.75 13.73
C ALA A 6 7.39 0.70 12.81
N HIS A 7 6.62 0.16 11.86
CA HIS A 7 7.09 -0.91 10.97
C HIS A 7 7.92 -0.44 9.77
N ARG A 8 7.87 0.85 9.40
CA ARG A 8 8.65 1.45 8.28
C ARG A 8 8.53 0.76 6.92
N LEU A 9 7.84 -0.36 6.85
CA LEU A 9 7.68 -1.20 5.69
C LEU A 9 6.22 -1.63 5.59
N LEU A 10 5.64 -1.46 4.40
CA LEU A 10 4.34 -1.96 4.03
C LEU A 10 4.54 -2.88 2.82
N ALA A 11 4.38 -4.18 2.99
CA ALA A 11 4.48 -5.14 1.91
C ALA A 11 3.18 -5.14 1.09
N LEU A 12 3.28 -5.07 -0.24
CA LEU A 12 2.13 -5.13 -1.14
C LEU A 12 2.06 -6.51 -1.78
N VAL A 13 0.94 -7.21 -1.57
CA VAL A 13 0.65 -8.51 -2.15
C VAL A 13 -0.36 -8.35 -3.29
N ARG A 14 -0.02 -8.93 -4.45
CA ARG A 14 -0.88 -8.96 -5.64
C ARG A 14 -0.68 -10.27 -6.38
N GLY A 15 -1.76 -10.96 -6.71
CA GLY A 15 -1.69 -12.23 -7.42
C GLY A 15 -3.02 -12.64 -8.03
N LYS A 16 -2.98 -13.68 -8.87
CA LYS A 16 -4.18 -14.29 -9.48
C LYS A 16 -4.69 -15.49 -8.67
N ASP A 17 -3.87 -16.06 -7.81
CA ASP A 17 -4.24 -17.18 -6.94
C ASP A 17 -4.49 -16.64 -5.51
N PRO A 18 -5.74 -16.63 -5.04
CA PRO A 18 -6.08 -16.13 -3.70
C PRO A 18 -5.46 -16.99 -2.58
N ALA A 19 -5.30 -18.28 -2.78
CA ALA A 19 -4.67 -19.15 -1.79
C ALA A 19 -3.17 -18.85 -1.65
N ALA A 20 -2.48 -18.60 -2.75
CA ALA A 20 -1.08 -18.17 -2.73
C ALA A 20 -0.94 -16.76 -2.12
N ALA A 21 -1.88 -15.84 -2.41
CA ALA A 21 -1.89 -14.51 -1.81
C ALA A 21 -2.05 -14.59 -0.29
N LEU A 22 -2.98 -15.39 0.22
CA LEU A 22 -3.18 -15.59 1.65
C LEU A 22 -1.91 -16.16 2.30
N ARG A 23 -1.35 -17.24 1.76
CA ARG A 23 -0.07 -17.81 2.27
C ARG A 23 1.04 -16.77 2.30
N THR A 24 1.13 -15.92 1.28
CA THR A 24 2.14 -14.84 1.25
C THR A 24 1.92 -13.84 2.37
N VAL A 25 0.68 -13.43 2.65
CA VAL A 25 0.36 -12.52 3.74
C VAL A 25 0.74 -13.12 5.10
N THR A 26 0.35 -14.37 5.35
CA THR A 26 0.64 -15.05 6.63
C THR A 26 2.14 -15.28 6.82
N THR A 27 2.84 -15.76 5.79
CA THR A 27 4.31 -15.93 5.85
C THR A 27 5.04 -14.62 6.10
N LEU A 28 4.65 -13.52 5.44
CA LEU A 28 5.25 -12.20 5.69
C LEU A 28 5.08 -11.76 7.15
N ALA A 29 3.90 -11.98 7.73
CA ALA A 29 3.63 -11.67 9.13
C ALA A 29 4.46 -12.53 10.08
N GLU A 30 4.58 -13.83 9.83
CA GLU A 30 5.41 -14.78 10.58
C GLU A 30 6.89 -14.40 10.55
N GLU A 31 7.38 -13.89 9.41
CA GLU A 31 8.75 -13.42 9.22
C GLU A 31 8.98 -11.98 9.74
N GLY A 32 8.01 -11.42 10.48
CA GLY A 32 8.13 -10.12 11.14
C GLY A 32 7.79 -8.91 10.28
N ILE A 33 7.26 -9.08 9.07
CA ILE A 33 6.71 -7.99 8.24
C ILE A 33 5.26 -7.79 8.64
N ALA A 34 5.03 -7.04 9.70
CA ALA A 34 3.74 -6.92 10.35
C ALA A 34 2.71 -6.07 9.58
N ALA A 35 3.11 -5.27 8.60
CA ALA A 35 2.21 -4.44 7.80
C ALA A 35 2.16 -4.94 6.36
N VAL A 36 0.99 -5.43 5.94
CA VAL A 36 0.79 -6.01 4.59
C VAL A 36 -0.45 -5.40 3.94
N GLU A 37 -0.31 -4.97 2.69
CA GLU A 37 -1.37 -4.46 1.83
C GLU A 37 -1.78 -5.55 0.81
N VAL A 38 -3.04 -5.95 0.79
CA VAL A 38 -3.59 -6.80 -0.27
C VAL A 38 -4.23 -5.90 -1.32
N SER A 39 -3.71 -5.96 -2.56
CA SER A 39 -4.29 -5.18 -3.66
C SER A 39 -5.67 -5.72 -4.05
N LEU A 40 -6.67 -4.84 -4.20
CA LEU A 40 -8.01 -5.22 -4.67
C LEU A 40 -8.03 -5.74 -6.12
N THR A 41 -6.90 -5.68 -6.84
CA THR A 41 -6.73 -6.36 -8.14
C THR A 41 -6.29 -7.82 -8.00
N THR A 42 -6.07 -8.31 -6.78
CA THR A 42 -5.91 -9.73 -6.47
C THR A 42 -7.26 -10.43 -6.65
N THR A 43 -7.27 -11.63 -7.20
CA THR A 43 -8.49 -12.44 -7.28
C THR A 43 -9.01 -12.69 -5.87
N ASP A 44 -10.30 -12.47 -5.64
CA ASP A 44 -10.99 -12.63 -4.35
C ASP A 44 -10.31 -11.89 -3.18
N ALA A 45 -9.77 -10.68 -3.46
CA ALA A 45 -8.98 -9.89 -2.52
C ALA A 45 -9.68 -9.68 -1.16
N LEU A 46 -10.99 -9.42 -1.15
CA LEU A 46 -11.74 -9.21 0.09
C LEU A 46 -11.74 -10.49 0.95
N THR A 47 -11.96 -11.64 0.35
CA THR A 47 -11.88 -12.94 1.05
C THR A 47 -10.46 -13.21 1.57
N VAL A 48 -9.42 -12.80 0.82
CA VAL A 48 -8.04 -12.90 1.30
C VAL A 48 -7.83 -12.02 2.53
N ILE A 49 -8.35 -10.78 2.54
CA ILE A 49 -8.27 -9.87 3.69
C ILE A 49 -9.01 -10.45 4.90
N GLU A 50 -10.26 -10.91 4.73
CA GLU A 50 -11.06 -11.54 5.78
C GLU A 50 -10.35 -12.73 6.43
N ARG A 51 -9.83 -13.64 5.61
CA ARG A 51 -9.13 -14.82 6.09
C ARG A 51 -7.81 -14.47 6.78
N ALA A 52 -7.03 -13.56 6.20
CA ALA A 52 -5.81 -13.09 6.82
C ALA A 52 -6.09 -12.42 8.19
N ARG A 53 -7.18 -11.63 8.29
CA ARG A 53 -7.64 -11.05 9.55
C ARG A 53 -8.01 -12.12 10.58
N ALA A 54 -8.72 -13.16 10.15
CA ALA A 54 -9.11 -14.28 11.02
C ALA A 54 -7.89 -15.08 11.52
N GLU A 55 -6.90 -15.31 10.65
CA GLU A 55 -5.69 -16.08 10.98
C GLU A 55 -4.70 -15.31 11.84
N LEU A 56 -4.47 -14.01 11.56
CA LEU A 56 -3.45 -13.18 12.21
C LEU A 56 -3.99 -12.35 13.40
N GLY A 57 -5.29 -12.32 13.59
CA GLY A 57 -5.92 -11.61 14.71
C GLY A 57 -6.12 -10.10 14.50
N PRO A 58 -6.74 -9.42 15.49
CA PRO A 58 -7.17 -8.02 15.36
C PRO A 58 -6.02 -7.02 15.29
N ASP A 59 -4.86 -7.35 15.84
CA ASP A 59 -3.70 -6.46 15.92
C ASP A 59 -2.85 -6.43 14.63
N ALA A 60 -3.07 -7.39 13.71
CA ALA A 60 -2.37 -7.45 12.45
C ALA A 60 -2.70 -6.22 11.56
N LEU A 61 -1.68 -5.63 10.96
CA LEU A 61 -1.84 -4.48 10.07
C LEU A 61 -2.08 -4.94 8.63
N ILE A 62 -3.33 -5.34 8.35
CA ILE A 62 -3.75 -5.78 7.02
C ILE A 62 -4.46 -4.64 6.32
N GLY A 63 -3.85 -4.08 5.28
CA GLY A 63 -4.40 -3.01 4.46
C GLY A 63 -5.03 -3.51 3.17
N ALA A 64 -5.92 -2.70 2.59
CA ALA A 64 -6.42 -2.89 1.24
C ALA A 64 -5.77 -1.87 0.29
N GLY A 65 -5.15 -2.36 -0.78
CA GLY A 65 -4.54 -1.54 -1.82
C GLY A 65 -5.34 -1.44 -3.10
N THR A 66 -4.98 -0.45 -3.93
CA THR A 66 -5.69 -0.18 -5.19
C THR A 66 -7.18 0.12 -4.97
N VAL A 67 -7.49 0.78 -3.86
CA VAL A 67 -8.84 1.30 -3.57
C VAL A 67 -9.09 2.49 -4.48
N ARG A 68 -10.13 2.42 -5.32
CA ARG A 68 -10.40 3.43 -6.35
C ARG A 68 -11.72 4.17 -6.15
N THR A 69 -12.59 3.65 -5.32
CA THR A 69 -13.92 4.21 -5.07
C THR A 69 -14.28 4.14 -3.59
N PRO A 70 -15.21 4.99 -3.10
CA PRO A 70 -15.76 4.84 -1.75
C PRO A 70 -16.43 3.48 -1.50
N ALA A 71 -17.05 2.89 -2.52
CA ALA A 71 -17.65 1.56 -2.41
C ALA A 71 -16.58 0.46 -2.20
N ASP A 72 -15.44 0.55 -2.90
CA ASP A 72 -14.30 -0.34 -2.65
C ASP A 72 -13.76 -0.16 -1.24
N ALA A 73 -13.67 1.09 -0.77
CA ALA A 73 -13.20 1.41 0.58
C ALA A 73 -14.11 0.79 1.65
N ALA A 74 -15.42 0.97 1.53
CA ALA A 74 -16.37 0.40 2.48
C ALA A 74 -16.26 -1.13 2.54
N ARG A 75 -16.29 -1.81 1.39
CA ARG A 75 -16.14 -3.27 1.32
C ARG A 75 -14.82 -3.76 1.91
N ALA A 76 -13.74 -3.02 1.70
CA ALA A 76 -12.44 -3.39 2.24
C ALA A 76 -12.41 -3.25 3.78
N VAL A 77 -13.02 -2.20 4.33
CA VAL A 77 -13.14 -2.01 5.78
C VAL A 77 -14.03 -3.09 6.39
N ASP A 78 -15.16 -3.42 5.75
CA ASP A 78 -16.06 -4.50 6.18
C ASP A 78 -15.34 -5.86 6.19
N ALA A 79 -14.44 -6.10 5.24
CA ALA A 79 -13.56 -7.27 5.19
C ALA A 79 -12.44 -7.28 6.25
N GLY A 80 -12.33 -6.23 7.06
CA GLY A 80 -11.36 -6.13 8.16
C GLY A 80 -10.03 -5.43 7.80
N ALA A 81 -9.99 -4.64 6.71
CA ALA A 81 -8.82 -3.84 6.42
C ALA A 81 -8.60 -2.76 7.49
N SER A 82 -7.38 -2.65 8.01
CA SER A 82 -6.97 -1.67 9.03
C SER A 82 -6.38 -0.37 8.44
N CYS A 83 -6.15 -0.33 7.14
CA CYS A 83 -5.80 0.87 6.38
C CYS A 83 -6.16 0.70 4.91
N LEU A 84 -6.28 1.81 4.21
CA LEU A 84 -6.56 1.83 2.77
C LEU A 84 -5.42 2.53 2.02
N VAL A 85 -5.12 2.04 0.83
CA VAL A 85 -4.09 2.62 -0.04
C VAL A 85 -4.68 2.83 -1.43
N THR A 86 -4.67 4.07 -1.88
CA THR A 86 -5.21 4.42 -3.20
C THR A 86 -4.09 4.63 -4.22
N PRO A 87 -4.33 4.43 -5.52
CA PRO A 87 -3.34 4.73 -6.56
C PRO A 87 -3.33 6.22 -6.96
N ALA A 88 -4.35 6.97 -6.60
CA ALA A 88 -4.57 8.36 -6.94
C ALA A 88 -5.35 9.05 -5.81
N VAL A 89 -5.58 10.34 -5.92
CA VAL A 89 -6.48 11.06 -5.02
C VAL A 89 -7.92 10.58 -5.25
N VAL A 90 -8.58 10.14 -4.19
CA VAL A 90 -9.96 9.64 -4.22
C VAL A 90 -10.82 10.45 -3.27
N ASP A 91 -11.87 11.06 -3.80
CA ASP A 91 -12.85 11.81 -3.02
C ASP A 91 -13.79 10.88 -2.23
N GLY A 92 -14.39 11.39 -1.17
CA GLY A 92 -15.43 10.67 -0.41
C GLY A 92 -14.91 9.58 0.53
N LEU A 93 -13.63 9.59 0.88
CA LEU A 93 -13.03 8.68 1.86
C LEU A 93 -12.91 9.29 3.26
N ALA A 94 -13.30 10.54 3.44
CA ALA A 94 -13.32 11.19 4.75
C ALA A 94 -14.29 10.44 5.68
N GLY A 95 -13.83 10.14 6.90
CA GLY A 95 -14.67 9.45 7.90
C GLY A 95 -14.84 7.94 7.68
N ILE A 96 -14.10 7.30 6.77
CA ILE A 96 -14.18 5.85 6.51
C ILE A 96 -13.77 4.97 7.71
N GLY A 97 -13.25 5.55 8.78
CA GLY A 97 -12.95 4.86 10.02
C GLY A 97 -11.53 4.28 10.12
N VAL A 98 -10.79 4.22 9.02
CA VAL A 98 -9.41 3.75 8.98
C VAL A 98 -8.49 4.74 8.27
N PRO A 99 -7.17 4.75 8.55
CA PRO A 99 -6.23 5.61 7.84
C PRO A 99 -6.21 5.35 6.33
N VAL A 100 -6.16 6.43 5.53
CA VAL A 100 -6.05 6.36 4.08
C VAL A 100 -4.69 6.90 3.63
N LEU A 101 -3.91 6.08 2.93
CA LEU A 101 -2.69 6.47 2.24
C LEU A 101 -3.07 6.83 0.80
N MET A 102 -3.16 8.13 0.50
CA MET A 102 -3.61 8.60 -0.81
C MET A 102 -2.46 8.66 -1.81
N GLY A 103 -2.70 8.10 -3.00
CA GLY A 103 -1.78 8.19 -4.12
C GLY A 103 -1.74 9.60 -4.68
N ALA A 104 -0.53 10.13 -4.87
CA ALA A 104 -0.28 11.41 -5.52
C ALA A 104 1.11 11.41 -6.15
N LEU A 105 1.31 12.20 -7.18
CA LEU A 105 2.61 12.41 -7.80
C LEU A 105 3.02 13.89 -7.77
N THR A 106 2.12 14.80 -8.07
CA THR A 106 2.39 16.24 -8.20
C THR A 106 2.09 17.02 -6.91
N PRO A 107 2.68 18.21 -6.70
CA PRO A 107 2.35 19.07 -5.57
C PRO A 107 0.86 19.37 -5.43
N THR A 108 0.14 19.60 -6.55
CA THR A 108 -1.30 19.86 -6.54
C THR A 108 -2.11 18.66 -6.04
N GLU A 109 -1.72 17.44 -6.44
CA GLU A 109 -2.36 16.22 -5.96
C GLU A 109 -2.07 15.98 -4.49
N ILE A 110 -0.85 16.28 -4.04
CA ILE A 110 -0.45 16.17 -2.63
C ILE A 110 -1.31 17.09 -1.76
N GLU A 111 -1.41 18.37 -2.15
CA GLU A 111 -2.23 19.35 -1.44
C GLU A 111 -3.70 18.88 -1.34
N ARG A 112 -4.25 18.40 -2.46
CA ARG A 112 -5.62 17.88 -2.49
C ARG A 112 -5.78 16.65 -1.59
N ALA A 113 -4.85 15.72 -1.64
CA ALA A 113 -4.88 14.51 -0.81
C ALA A 113 -4.85 14.84 0.69
N LEU A 114 -4.01 15.82 1.09
CA LEU A 114 -3.94 16.30 2.47
C LEU A 114 -5.23 17.01 2.89
N ALA A 115 -5.79 17.88 2.03
CA ALA A 115 -7.05 18.57 2.27
C ALA A 115 -8.25 17.61 2.43
N LEU A 116 -8.22 16.46 1.76
CA LEU A 116 -9.21 15.39 1.88
C LEU A 116 -8.99 14.48 3.11
N GLY A 117 -8.01 14.77 3.95
CA GLY A 117 -7.72 14.01 5.17
C GLY A 117 -6.86 12.77 4.95
N GLY A 118 -6.09 12.71 3.87
CA GLY A 118 -5.10 11.66 3.65
C GLY A 118 -4.12 11.57 4.83
N ALA A 119 -4.03 10.41 5.44
CA ALA A 119 -3.17 10.17 6.60
C ALA A 119 -1.68 10.10 6.23
N ALA A 120 -1.39 9.76 4.98
CA ALA A 120 -0.09 9.80 4.35
C ALA A 120 -0.24 9.88 2.83
N ILE A 121 0.83 10.30 2.16
CA ILE A 121 0.93 10.36 0.71
C ILE A 121 1.70 9.15 0.20
N LYS A 122 1.07 8.33 -0.62
CA LYS A 122 1.73 7.33 -1.42
C LYS A 122 2.27 7.98 -2.68
N LEU A 123 3.58 8.21 -2.76
CA LEU A 123 4.18 8.72 -3.99
C LEU A 123 4.10 7.64 -5.08
N PHE A 124 3.29 7.88 -6.13
CA PHE A 124 3.02 6.89 -7.16
C PHE A 124 2.75 7.53 -8.53
N PRO A 125 3.41 7.05 -9.60
CA PRO A 125 4.50 6.05 -9.60
C PRO A 125 5.85 6.66 -9.18
N ALA A 126 6.47 6.10 -8.14
CA ALA A 126 7.69 6.66 -7.57
C ALA A 126 8.92 6.55 -8.49
N SER A 127 8.87 5.63 -9.47
CA SER A 127 9.93 5.45 -10.48
C SER A 127 10.15 6.65 -11.40
N LEU A 128 9.21 7.59 -11.47
CA LEU A 128 9.32 8.76 -12.36
C LEU A 128 10.29 9.84 -11.85
N GLY A 129 10.61 9.88 -10.57
CA GLY A 129 11.43 10.99 -10.05
C GLY A 129 12.52 10.58 -9.06
N GLY A 130 12.46 9.37 -8.55
CA GLY A 130 13.45 8.87 -7.60
C GLY A 130 13.55 9.68 -6.29
N PRO A 131 14.68 9.53 -5.57
CA PRO A 131 14.91 10.21 -4.29
C PRO A 131 14.95 11.73 -4.37
N ASP A 132 15.51 12.28 -5.45
CA ASP A 132 15.64 13.73 -5.63
C ASP A 132 14.28 14.41 -5.79
N TYR A 133 13.36 13.77 -6.49
CA TYR A 133 11.99 14.24 -6.62
C TYR A 133 11.25 14.24 -5.27
N LEU A 134 11.38 13.17 -4.49
CA LEU A 134 10.84 13.11 -3.14
C LEU A 134 11.42 14.20 -2.25
N SER A 135 12.73 14.46 -2.33
CA SER A 135 13.40 15.53 -1.59
C SER A 135 12.82 16.90 -1.95
N ALA A 136 12.63 17.17 -3.24
CA ALA A 136 12.05 18.41 -3.73
C ALA A 136 10.59 18.59 -3.23
N LEU A 137 9.78 17.53 -3.24
CA LEU A 137 8.39 17.57 -2.73
C LEU A 137 8.33 17.81 -1.22
N ARG A 138 9.27 17.31 -0.45
CA ARG A 138 9.29 17.49 1.01
C ARG A 138 9.56 18.93 1.43
N SER A 139 10.22 19.72 0.62
CA SER A 139 10.51 21.11 0.90
C SER A 139 9.23 21.95 1.14
N PRO A 140 8.26 21.96 0.23
CA PRO A 140 6.97 22.66 0.45
C PRO A 140 6.00 21.93 1.38
N PHE A 141 6.21 20.64 1.66
CA PHE A 141 5.34 19.82 2.52
C PHE A 141 6.12 19.21 3.69
N PRO A 142 6.66 20.00 4.63
CA PRO A 142 7.52 19.52 5.70
C PRO A 142 6.82 18.56 6.65
N ASP A 143 5.51 18.74 6.86
CA ASP A 143 4.67 17.87 7.68
C ASP A 143 4.07 16.68 6.90
N GLY A 144 4.31 16.63 5.60
CA GLY A 144 3.83 15.59 4.71
C GLY A 144 4.44 14.23 5.05
N ARG A 145 3.59 13.24 5.27
CA ARG A 145 4.02 11.85 5.49
C ARG A 145 4.03 11.13 4.16
N PHE A 146 5.21 10.79 3.68
CA PHE A 146 5.37 10.12 2.39
C PHE A 146 5.68 8.64 2.56
N VAL A 147 5.04 7.82 1.73
CA VAL A 147 5.32 6.41 1.54
C VAL A 147 5.80 6.22 0.10
N HIS A 148 7.01 5.74 -0.05
CA HIS A 148 7.61 5.45 -1.34
C HIS A 148 7.38 3.98 -1.70
N VAL A 149 6.91 3.71 -2.92
CA VAL A 149 6.64 2.35 -3.38
C VAL A 149 7.74 1.89 -4.31
N ASP A 150 8.62 1.03 -3.81
CA ASP A 150 9.61 0.33 -4.61
C ASP A 150 9.12 -1.06 -5.02
N ILE A 151 9.53 -1.49 -6.21
CA ILE A 151 9.29 -2.85 -6.68
C ILE A 151 10.51 -3.68 -6.30
N VAL A 152 10.36 -4.57 -5.32
CA VAL A 152 11.34 -5.63 -5.09
C VAL A 152 10.94 -6.80 -5.97
N PRO A 153 11.77 -7.18 -6.96
CA PRO A 153 11.51 -8.38 -7.76
C PRO A 153 11.50 -9.60 -6.84
N ALA A 154 10.52 -10.47 -6.99
CA ALA A 154 10.59 -11.77 -6.34
C ALA A 154 11.87 -12.52 -6.80
N PRO A 155 12.52 -13.30 -5.94
CA PRO A 155 13.66 -14.12 -6.33
C PRO A 155 13.28 -14.97 -7.55
N GLY A 156 14.02 -14.84 -8.66
CA GLY A 156 13.73 -15.53 -9.92
C GLY A 156 12.75 -14.83 -10.85
N SER A 157 12.20 -13.67 -10.49
CA SER A 157 11.47 -12.83 -11.46
C SER A 157 12.47 -12.15 -12.40
N PRO A 158 12.26 -12.24 -13.72
CA PRO A 158 13.05 -11.45 -14.67
C PRO A 158 12.60 -9.99 -14.59
N CYS A 159 13.02 -9.27 -13.56
CA CYS A 159 12.94 -7.83 -13.53
C CYS A 159 14.21 -7.25 -14.15
N SER A 160 14.43 -7.63 -15.38
CA SER A 160 15.22 -6.87 -16.32
C SER A 160 14.24 -6.04 -17.15
N PRO A 161 14.56 -4.82 -17.59
CA PRO A 161 13.67 -3.99 -18.41
C PRO A 161 13.40 -4.56 -19.81
N ARG A 162 13.68 -5.81 -20.05
CA ARG A 162 13.37 -6.55 -21.29
C ARG A 162 12.92 -7.95 -20.99
N THR A 163 11.76 -8.26 -21.53
CA THR A 163 11.07 -9.52 -21.79
C THR A 163 9.89 -9.82 -20.88
N ALA A 164 8.73 -9.76 -21.50
CA ALA A 164 7.52 -10.39 -21.04
C ALA A 164 7.71 -11.91 -20.99
N GLY A 165 7.60 -12.50 -19.83
CA GLY A 165 7.54 -13.94 -19.63
C GLY A 165 6.23 -14.33 -18.96
N PRO A 166 5.77 -15.59 -19.08
CA PRO A 166 4.39 -15.98 -18.81
C PRO A 166 4.04 -15.94 -17.33
N SER A 167 2.86 -15.48 -17.11
CA SER A 167 1.92 -15.52 -16.00
C SER A 167 2.11 -16.58 -14.92
N GLY A 168 2.16 -16.15 -13.64
CA GLY A 168 1.92 -17.04 -12.50
C GLY A 168 2.55 -16.65 -11.17
N SER A 169 3.38 -15.60 -11.08
CA SER A 169 4.02 -15.23 -9.81
C SER A 169 3.23 -14.18 -9.03
N THR A 170 3.04 -14.43 -7.74
CA THR A 170 2.59 -13.41 -6.78
C THR A 170 3.73 -12.39 -6.61
N ALA A 171 3.47 -11.12 -6.94
CA ALA A 171 4.45 -10.06 -6.79
C ALA A 171 4.34 -9.45 -5.39
N VAL A 172 5.43 -9.44 -4.64
CA VAL A 172 5.56 -8.68 -3.39
C VAL A 172 6.24 -7.36 -3.71
N ARG A 173 5.60 -6.26 -3.32
CA ARG A 173 6.16 -4.91 -3.44
C ARG A 173 6.29 -4.32 -2.05
N THR A 174 7.38 -3.65 -1.78
CA THR A 174 7.60 -3.00 -0.49
C THR A 174 7.44 -1.49 -0.62
N ALA A 175 6.70 -0.91 0.32
CA ALA A 175 6.59 0.51 0.49
C ALA A 175 7.38 0.94 1.72
N ARG A 176 8.35 1.84 1.57
CA ARG A 176 9.12 2.41 2.69
C ARG A 176 8.55 3.74 3.14
N ALA A 177 8.34 3.89 4.44
CA ALA A 177 8.10 5.19 5.05
C ALA A 177 9.43 5.94 5.21
N CYS A 178 9.58 7.10 4.55
CA CYS A 178 10.78 7.93 4.71
C CYS A 178 10.73 8.70 6.03
N ARG A 179 11.75 8.53 6.87
CA ARG A 179 11.97 9.44 8.02
C ARG A 179 12.55 10.76 7.52
N GLY A 180 12.16 11.86 8.20
CA GLY A 180 12.92 13.09 8.13
C GLY A 180 14.33 12.82 8.63
N MET A 181 15.33 13.15 7.86
CA MET A 181 16.67 13.38 8.38
C MET A 181 16.59 14.73 9.11
N THR A 182 16.85 14.70 10.43
CA THR A 182 17.10 15.89 11.25
C THR A 182 18.34 16.59 10.72
#